data_4187255d98bae39e1da31eb54bf78b48
#
_entry.id   4187255d98bae39e1da31eb54bf78b48
#
_cell.length_a   1.000
_cell.length_b   1.000
_cell.length_c   1.000
_cell.angle_alpha   90.00
_cell.angle_beta   90.00
_cell.angle_gamma   90.00
#
_symmetry.space_group_name_H-M   'P 1'
#
loop_
_entity.id
_entity.type
_entity.pdbx_description
1 polymer ?
#
loop_
_entity_poly.entity_id
_entity_poly.type
_entity_poly.pdbx_seq_one_letter_code
_entity_poly.pdbx_strand_id
1 'polypeptide(L)'
;MRGPEALKKAEDNWHTDMGAWFSGERVVFRGKDLFTELGELSWFKYLMFGITGKIFSDRQVSLIEKIWTLTVSYPEPRLWNNRIASLTGSARSTGALGVSAG
;
A
#
# COMPACT_ATOMS: atom_id res chain seq x y z
N MET A 1 -11.83 -0.29 22.28
CA MET A 1 -11.26 1.07 22.34
C MET A 1 -10.86 1.50 20.94
N ARG A 2 -11.30 2.64 20.50
CA ARG A 2 -11.04 3.17 19.14
C ARG A 2 -10.77 4.68 19.21
N GLY A 3 -10.16 5.21 18.13
CA GLY A 3 -9.93 6.65 17.98
C GLY A 3 -8.84 7.21 18.88
N PRO A 4 -8.96 8.48 19.29
CA PRO A 4 -7.90 9.20 20.00
C PRO A 4 -7.45 8.53 21.29
N GLU A 5 -8.35 7.89 22.01
CA GLU A 5 -8.02 7.18 23.24
C GLU A 5 -7.10 5.96 22.99
N ALA A 6 -7.35 5.21 21.92
CA ALA A 6 -6.50 4.09 21.55
C ALA A 6 -5.10 4.57 21.15
N LEU A 7 -5.00 5.67 20.41
CA LEU A 7 -3.73 6.28 20.04
C LEU A 7 -2.94 6.76 21.26
N LYS A 8 -3.61 7.43 22.18
CA LYS A 8 -2.98 7.92 23.40
C LYS A 8 -2.48 6.78 24.29
N LYS A 9 -3.25 5.69 24.38
CA LYS A 9 -2.84 4.49 25.14
C LYS A 9 -1.64 3.79 24.51
N ALA A 10 -1.51 3.83 23.18
CA ALA A 10 -0.40 3.25 22.45
C ALA A 10 0.83 4.16 22.37
N GLU A 11 0.75 5.40 22.88
CA GLU A 11 1.86 6.36 22.88
C GLU A 11 3.09 5.71 23.53
N ASP A 12 4.24 5.78 22.86
CA ASP A 12 5.50 5.15 23.25
C ASP A 12 5.49 3.60 23.32
N ASN A 13 4.39 2.97 22.93
CA ASN A 13 4.22 1.50 22.97
C ASN A 13 3.65 0.98 21.63
N TRP A 14 4.19 1.45 20.52
CA TRP A 14 3.78 1.00 19.20
C TRP A 14 4.36 -0.37 18.88
N HIS A 15 3.51 -1.29 18.49
CA HIS A 15 3.91 -2.65 18.12
C HIS A 15 3.45 -2.99 16.71
N THR A 16 4.27 -3.74 16.00
CA THR A 16 3.93 -4.35 14.71
C THR A 16 4.47 -5.76 14.66
N ASP A 17 3.72 -6.66 14.05
CA ASP A 17 4.15 -8.02 13.72
C ASP A 17 4.60 -8.16 12.26
N MET A 18 4.52 -7.08 11.49
CA MET A 18 4.90 -7.09 10.07
C MET A 18 6.41 -7.01 9.86
N GLY A 19 7.15 -6.41 10.77
CA GLY A 19 8.57 -6.24 10.58
C GLY A 19 9.32 -5.91 11.86
N ALA A 20 10.64 -5.97 11.78
CA ALA A 20 11.55 -5.63 12.87
C ALA A 20 12.84 -5.04 12.33
N TRP A 21 13.40 -4.10 13.08
CA TRP A 21 14.69 -3.52 12.83
C TRP A 21 15.68 -3.97 13.91
N PHE A 22 16.80 -4.52 13.47
CA PHE A 22 17.91 -4.90 14.34
C PHE A 22 19.07 -3.96 14.06
N SER A 23 19.35 -3.06 14.98
CA SER A 23 20.33 -1.99 14.81
C SER A 23 21.69 -2.49 14.36
N GLY A 24 22.19 -1.98 13.23
CA GLY A 24 23.48 -2.34 12.67
C GLY A 24 23.56 -3.73 12.02
N GLU A 25 22.48 -4.48 12.02
CA GLU A 25 22.46 -5.85 11.48
C GLU A 25 21.53 -6.02 10.29
N ARG A 26 20.21 -5.90 10.52
CA ARG A 26 19.23 -6.19 9.47
C ARG A 26 17.88 -5.51 9.69
N VAL A 27 17.14 -5.43 8.61
CA VAL A 27 15.71 -5.04 8.62
C VAL A 27 14.92 -6.22 8.09
N VAL A 28 13.93 -6.66 8.84
CA VAL A 28 13.09 -7.81 8.49
C VAL A 28 11.68 -7.32 8.20
N PHE A 29 11.10 -7.81 7.11
CA PHE A 29 9.73 -7.52 6.71
C PHE A 29 9.03 -8.82 6.36
N ARG A 30 7.96 -9.14 7.07
CA ARG A 30 7.22 -10.40 6.98
C ARG A 30 8.12 -11.64 7.00
N GLY A 31 9.09 -11.66 7.92
CA GLY A 31 10.01 -12.77 8.11
C GLY A 31 11.15 -12.87 7.12
N LYS A 32 11.27 -11.92 6.18
CA LYS A 32 12.35 -11.91 5.18
C LYS A 32 13.23 -10.68 5.33
N ASP A 33 14.53 -10.86 5.11
CA ASP A 33 15.50 -9.77 5.16
C ASP A 33 15.25 -8.80 3.99
N LEU A 34 15.16 -7.51 4.31
CA LEU A 34 14.86 -6.48 3.32
C LEU A 34 15.95 -6.37 2.25
N PHE A 35 17.21 -6.43 2.66
CA PHE A 35 18.33 -6.17 1.75
C PHE A 35 18.78 -7.42 1.00
N THR A 36 18.81 -8.57 1.64
CA THR A 36 19.33 -9.81 1.03
C THR A 36 18.27 -10.61 0.28
N GLU A 37 17.01 -10.55 0.70
CA GLU A 37 15.93 -11.34 0.12
C GLU A 37 14.92 -10.50 -0.67
N LEU A 38 14.58 -9.31 -0.20
CA LEU A 38 13.54 -8.48 -0.80
C LEU A 38 14.08 -7.38 -1.71
N GLY A 39 15.36 -7.03 -1.60
CA GLY A 39 15.96 -5.93 -2.35
C GLY A 39 15.96 -6.10 -3.86
N GLU A 40 15.91 -7.33 -4.36
CA GLU A 40 15.85 -7.65 -5.79
C GLU A 40 14.42 -7.63 -6.36
N LEU A 41 13.41 -7.51 -5.53
CA LEU A 41 12.03 -7.46 -5.99
C LEU A 41 11.72 -6.12 -6.65
N SER A 42 10.91 -6.15 -7.72
CA SER A 42 10.32 -4.92 -8.23
C SER A 42 9.41 -4.29 -7.17
N TRP A 43 9.19 -2.99 -7.27
CA TRP A 43 8.33 -2.28 -6.32
C TRP A 43 6.94 -2.91 -6.19
N PHE A 44 6.34 -3.31 -7.31
CA PHE A 44 4.99 -3.90 -7.30
C PHE A 44 5.00 -5.29 -6.65
N LYS A 45 6.00 -6.12 -6.89
CA LYS A 45 6.17 -7.38 -6.18
C LYS A 45 6.33 -7.20 -4.69
N TYR A 46 7.14 -6.21 -4.29
CA TYR A 46 7.32 -5.87 -2.89
C TYR A 46 6.00 -5.42 -2.24
N LEU A 47 5.23 -4.57 -2.92
CA LEU A 47 3.92 -4.13 -2.46
C LEU A 47 2.96 -5.31 -2.27
N MET A 48 2.88 -6.21 -3.25
CA MET A 48 2.02 -7.39 -3.18
C MET A 48 2.47 -8.35 -2.07
N PHE A 49 3.76 -8.49 -1.84
CA PHE A 49 4.28 -9.24 -0.71
C PHE A 49 3.87 -8.60 0.62
N GLY A 50 3.95 -7.29 0.73
CA GLY A 50 3.52 -6.57 1.93
C GLY A 50 2.03 -6.76 2.25
N ILE A 51 1.18 -6.80 1.25
CA ILE A 51 -0.27 -6.98 1.41
C ILE A 51 -0.64 -8.44 1.70
N THR A 52 -0.04 -9.38 0.97
CA THR A 52 -0.49 -10.78 0.96
C THR A 52 0.42 -11.76 1.70
N GLY A 53 1.66 -11.37 1.96
CA GLY A 53 2.68 -12.27 2.50
C GLY A 53 3.25 -13.27 1.48
N LYS A 54 2.90 -13.15 0.20
CA LYS A 54 3.34 -14.04 -0.87
C LYS A 54 4.15 -13.31 -1.92
N ILE A 55 5.20 -13.96 -2.41
CA ILE A 55 5.99 -13.45 -3.54
C ILE A 55 5.40 -14.03 -4.82
N PHE A 56 4.83 -13.15 -5.66
CA PHE A 56 4.24 -13.55 -6.94
C PHE A 56 5.31 -13.70 -8.02
N SER A 57 5.05 -14.60 -8.98
CA SER A 57 5.88 -14.72 -10.17
C SER A 57 5.72 -13.50 -11.08
N ASP A 58 6.67 -13.31 -12.01
CA ASP A 58 6.59 -12.23 -13.01
C ASP A 58 5.30 -12.31 -13.84
N ARG A 59 4.87 -13.52 -14.18
CA ARG A 59 3.64 -13.75 -14.94
C ARG A 59 2.40 -13.33 -14.15
N GLN A 60 2.33 -13.65 -12.86
CA GLN A 60 1.23 -13.24 -11.99
C GLN A 60 1.18 -11.71 -11.82
N VAL A 61 2.32 -11.09 -11.59
CA VAL A 61 2.43 -9.64 -11.47
C VAL A 61 2.01 -8.95 -12.76
N SER A 62 2.47 -9.43 -13.91
CA SER A 62 2.09 -8.90 -15.22
C SER A 62 0.57 -8.99 -15.46
N LEU A 63 -0.05 -10.08 -15.05
CA LEU A 63 -1.50 -10.25 -15.16
C LEU A 63 -2.25 -9.23 -14.28
N ILE A 64 -1.82 -9.06 -13.04
CA ILE A 64 -2.44 -8.11 -12.10
C ILE A 64 -2.30 -6.68 -12.62
N GLU A 65 -1.12 -6.31 -13.12
CA GLU A 65 -0.88 -4.99 -13.72
C GLU A 65 -1.76 -4.73 -14.94
N LYS A 66 -1.96 -5.72 -15.79
CA LYS A 66 -2.86 -5.60 -16.95
C LYS A 66 -4.31 -5.44 -16.54
N ILE A 67 -4.77 -6.19 -15.55
CA ILE A 67 -6.11 -6.04 -15.00
C ILE A 67 -6.29 -4.63 -14.44
N TRP A 68 -5.33 -4.15 -13.68
CA TRP A 68 -5.37 -2.79 -13.15
C TRP A 68 -5.45 -1.75 -14.27
N THR A 69 -4.56 -1.84 -15.24
CA THR A 69 -4.53 -0.92 -16.38
C THR A 69 -5.86 -0.85 -17.12
N LEU A 70 -6.50 -2.00 -17.33
CA LEU A 70 -7.76 -2.07 -18.07
C LEU A 70 -8.98 -1.62 -17.25
N THR A 71 -8.91 -1.69 -15.94
CA THR A 71 -10.08 -1.43 -15.08
C THR A 71 -10.09 -0.06 -14.43
N VAL A 72 -8.92 0.53 -14.12
CA VAL A 72 -8.86 1.76 -13.31
C VAL A 72 -8.10 2.91 -13.96
N SER A 73 -7.41 2.69 -15.05
CA SER A 73 -6.56 3.72 -15.66
C SER A 73 -7.28 4.68 -16.59
N TYR A 74 -8.54 4.41 -16.94
CA TYR A 74 -9.30 5.27 -17.84
C TYR A 74 -10.12 6.30 -17.06
N PRO A 75 -9.90 7.60 -17.26
CA PRO A 75 -10.56 8.67 -16.50
C PRO A 75 -12.00 8.91 -17.00
N GLU A 76 -12.88 8.00 -16.72
CA GLU A 76 -14.28 8.04 -17.15
C GLU A 76 -15.18 8.61 -16.05
N PRO A 77 -15.75 9.84 -16.24
CA PRO A 77 -16.54 10.51 -15.20
C PRO A 77 -17.89 9.82 -14.91
N ARG A 78 -18.35 8.89 -15.73
CA ARG A 78 -19.55 8.11 -15.45
C ARG A 78 -19.31 7.04 -14.37
N LEU A 79 -18.05 6.66 -14.13
CA LEU A 79 -17.70 5.75 -13.04
C LEU A 79 -17.67 6.51 -11.72
N TRP A 80 -18.26 5.95 -10.69
CA TRP A 80 -18.39 6.58 -9.38
C TRP A 80 -17.05 6.99 -8.76
N ASN A 81 -16.06 6.13 -8.78
CA ASN A 81 -14.75 6.41 -8.22
C ASN A 81 -14.07 7.58 -8.93
N ASN A 82 -14.07 7.60 -10.26
CA ASN A 82 -13.47 8.68 -11.04
C ASN A 82 -14.19 10.01 -10.83
N ARG A 83 -15.51 9.98 -10.74
CA ARG A 83 -16.32 11.19 -10.49
C ARG A 83 -16.06 11.76 -9.09
N ILE A 84 -15.99 10.92 -8.08
CA ILE A 84 -15.67 11.35 -6.71
C ILE A 84 -14.28 11.95 -6.65
N ALA A 85 -13.29 11.30 -7.25
CA ALA A 85 -11.92 11.82 -7.32
C ALA A 85 -11.87 13.19 -8.03
N SER A 86 -12.59 13.34 -9.14
CA SER A 86 -12.68 14.62 -9.88
C SER A 86 -13.34 15.71 -9.05
N LEU A 87 -14.42 15.39 -8.34
CA LEU A 87 -15.12 16.35 -7.46
C LEU A 87 -14.23 16.83 -6.32
N THR A 88 -13.46 15.94 -5.70
CA THR A 88 -12.52 16.33 -4.65
C THR A 88 -11.42 17.24 -5.18
N GLY A 89 -10.91 16.98 -6.38
CA GLY A 89 -9.97 17.86 -7.06
C GLY A 89 -10.55 19.24 -7.36
N SER A 90 -11.78 19.29 -7.89
CA SER A 90 -12.51 20.54 -8.16
C SER A 90 -12.78 21.34 -6.89
N ALA A 91 -13.01 20.68 -5.77
CA ALA A 91 -13.20 21.30 -4.46
C ALA A 91 -11.88 21.69 -3.78
N ARG A 92 -10.75 21.59 -4.48
CA ARG A 92 -9.40 21.89 -3.96
C ARG A 92 -9.03 21.06 -2.72
N SER A 93 -9.55 19.86 -2.61
CA SER A 93 -9.13 18.91 -1.60
C SER A 93 -7.70 18.39 -1.87
N THR A 94 -7.07 17.84 -0.85
CA THR A 94 -5.75 17.22 -1.04
C THR A 94 -5.83 16.03 -1.98
N GLY A 95 -4.75 15.75 -2.72
CA GLY A 95 -4.67 14.58 -3.58
C GLY A 95 -4.90 13.27 -2.81
N ALA A 96 -4.42 13.20 -1.57
CA ALA A 96 -4.64 12.04 -0.70
C ALA A 96 -6.13 11.78 -0.42
N LEU A 97 -6.92 12.83 -0.17
CA LEU A 97 -8.37 12.69 -0.01
C LEU A 97 -9.05 12.24 -1.29
N GLY A 98 -8.65 12.78 -2.45
CA GLY A 98 -9.17 12.37 -3.74
C GLY A 98 -8.92 10.89 -4.04
N VAL A 99 -7.72 10.42 -3.80
CA VAL A 99 -7.36 9.00 -3.97
C VAL A 99 -8.14 8.11 -2.99
N SER A 100 -8.27 8.53 -1.74
CA SER A 100 -9.00 7.76 -0.72
C SER A 100 -10.50 7.69 -0.99
N ALA A 101 -11.10 8.76 -1.53
CA ALA A 101 -12.52 8.80 -1.86
C ALA A 101 -12.86 8.05 -3.14
N GLY A 102 -11.97 8.07 -4.13
CA GLY A 102 -12.13 7.37 -5.40
C GLY A 102 -11.68 5.93 -5.34
#